data_31d513a2990f11f38c5473ee0e3c7370
#
_entry.id   31d513a2990f11f38c5473ee0e3c7370
#
_cell.length_a   1.000
_cell.length_b   1.000
_cell.length_c   1.000
_cell.angle_alpha   90.00
_cell.angle_beta   90.00
_cell.angle_gamma   90.00
#
_symmetry.space_group_name_H-M   'P 1'
#
loop_
_entity.id
_entity.type
_entity.pdbx_description
1 polymer ?
#
loop_
_entity_poly.entity_id
_entity_poly.type
_entity_poly.pdbx_seq_one_letter_code
_entity_poly.pdbx_strand_id
1 'polypeptide(L)'
;MNSKSGKWRNRFLGLCDHIAQWSEDRDFKVGAVIVGPGQEIRATGYNGLPREVSGTDETRLDRPSGEKFFWVEHAERNAIYNAARAGVGLAGCTLYVNRFPCADCARAIIQSGLSCVECPPRPSHDGKLDHSFEVSEIMLKEAGIKMTLAKPTAGGSS
;
A
#
# COMPACT_ATOMS: atom_id res chain seq x y z
N MET A 1 14.23 -15.45 -19.17
CA MET A 1 14.94 -15.18 -17.91
C MET A 1 13.99 -14.58 -16.89
N ASN A 2 13.88 -15.15 -15.76
CA ASN A 2 13.22 -14.71 -14.54
C ASN A 2 11.87 -15.34 -14.15
N SER A 3 11.81 -16.66 -14.16
CA SER A 3 10.65 -17.38 -13.61
C SER A 3 10.55 -17.29 -12.07
N LYS A 4 11.68 -17.19 -11.35
CA LYS A 4 11.68 -17.13 -9.87
C LYS A 4 11.20 -15.80 -9.30
N SER A 5 11.65 -14.68 -9.84
CA SER A 5 11.24 -13.32 -9.38
C SER A 5 9.76 -13.05 -9.64
N GLY A 6 9.25 -13.41 -10.83
CA GLY A 6 7.84 -13.27 -11.15
C GLY A 6 6.91 -14.11 -10.27
N LYS A 7 7.35 -15.33 -9.92
CA LYS A 7 6.58 -16.22 -9.04
C LYS A 7 6.38 -15.64 -7.64
N TRP A 8 7.42 -15.07 -7.03
CA TRP A 8 7.32 -14.47 -5.71
C TRP A 8 6.51 -13.17 -5.73
N ARG A 9 6.72 -12.34 -6.76
CA ARG A 9 5.89 -11.14 -6.97
C ARG A 9 4.41 -11.48 -6.98
N ASN A 10 4.00 -12.44 -7.81
CA ASN A 10 2.60 -12.83 -7.93
C ASN A 10 2.03 -13.38 -6.61
N ARG A 11 2.84 -14.12 -5.84
CA ARG A 11 2.42 -14.61 -4.50
C ARG A 11 2.17 -13.45 -3.54
N PHE A 12 3.08 -12.48 -3.45
CA PHE A 12 2.94 -11.37 -2.52
C PHE A 12 1.85 -10.39 -2.94
N LEU A 13 1.68 -10.13 -4.25
CA LEU A 13 0.56 -9.33 -4.74
C LEU A 13 -0.78 -10.04 -4.52
N GLY A 14 -0.84 -11.35 -4.74
CA GLY A 14 -2.03 -12.13 -4.41
C GLY A 14 -2.36 -12.11 -2.90
N LEU A 15 -1.33 -12.07 -2.05
CA LEU A 15 -1.53 -11.90 -0.61
C LEU A 15 -2.02 -10.47 -0.27
N CYS A 16 -1.54 -9.45 -0.98
CA CYS A 16 -2.09 -8.08 -0.85
C CYS A 16 -3.58 -8.06 -1.18
N ASP A 17 -4.00 -8.70 -2.26
CA ASP A 17 -5.41 -8.79 -2.66
C ASP A 17 -6.25 -9.52 -1.61
N HIS A 18 -5.72 -10.59 -1.02
CA HIS A 18 -6.39 -11.31 0.06
C HIS A 18 -6.56 -10.44 1.30
N ILE A 19 -5.49 -9.77 1.75
CA ILE A 19 -5.50 -8.89 2.93
C ILE A 19 -6.41 -7.67 2.69
N ALA A 20 -6.48 -7.17 1.46
CA ALA A 20 -7.37 -6.07 1.09
C ALA A 20 -8.84 -6.36 1.41
N GLN A 21 -9.26 -7.63 1.36
CA GLN A 21 -10.64 -8.01 1.69
C GLN A 21 -11.01 -7.78 3.16
N TRP A 22 -10.03 -7.62 4.05
CA TRP A 22 -10.26 -7.29 5.46
C TRP A 22 -10.65 -5.82 5.67
N SER A 23 -10.45 -4.98 4.65
CA SER A 23 -10.85 -3.57 4.69
C SER A 23 -12.37 -3.43 4.65
N GLU A 24 -12.90 -2.55 5.49
CA GLU A 24 -14.31 -2.14 5.50
C GLU A 24 -14.59 -0.97 4.54
N ASP A 25 -13.56 -0.46 3.88
CA ASP A 25 -13.67 0.61 2.91
C ASP A 25 -14.54 0.17 1.71
N ARG A 26 -15.52 1.01 1.35
CA ARG A 26 -16.49 0.70 0.29
C ARG A 26 -16.00 1.10 -1.09
N ASP A 27 -15.08 2.06 -1.17
CA ASP A 27 -14.58 2.57 -2.45
C ASP A 27 -13.37 1.79 -2.94
N PHE A 28 -12.37 1.65 -2.06
CA PHE A 28 -11.10 1.02 -2.39
C PHE A 28 -10.60 0.16 -1.24
N LYS A 29 -10.48 -1.13 -1.49
CA LYS A 29 -9.86 -2.08 -0.57
C LYS A 29 -8.40 -2.26 -0.96
N VAL A 30 -7.52 -1.89 -0.06
CA VAL A 30 -6.07 -1.93 -0.29
C VAL A 30 -5.39 -2.83 0.73
N GLY A 31 -4.49 -3.66 0.26
CA GLY A 31 -3.63 -4.52 1.09
C GLY A 31 -2.17 -4.30 0.78
N ALA A 32 -1.33 -4.36 1.80
CA ALA A 32 0.11 -4.18 1.70
C ALA A 32 0.85 -5.27 2.47
N VAL A 33 1.96 -5.73 1.90
CA VAL A 33 2.85 -6.74 2.49
C VAL A 33 4.29 -6.25 2.39
N ILE A 34 5.00 -6.20 3.50
CA ILE A 34 6.43 -5.85 3.54
C ILE A 34 7.24 -7.13 3.67
N VAL A 35 8.20 -7.29 2.78
CA VAL A 35 9.00 -8.51 2.62
C VAL A 35 10.48 -8.18 2.74
N GLY A 36 11.19 -8.92 3.57
CA GLY A 36 12.62 -8.79 3.74
C GLY A 36 13.43 -9.44 2.59
N PRO A 37 14.77 -9.23 2.59
CA PRO A 37 15.65 -9.72 1.52
C PRO A 37 15.63 -11.24 1.33
N GLY A 38 15.32 -12.00 2.38
CA GLY A 38 15.17 -13.45 2.34
C GLY A 38 13.79 -13.93 1.94
N GLN A 39 12.93 -13.03 1.45
CA GLN A 39 11.53 -13.31 1.09
C GLN A 39 10.63 -13.65 2.28
N GLU A 40 11.06 -13.32 3.48
CA GLU A 40 10.27 -13.42 4.69
C GLU A 40 9.32 -12.22 4.82
N ILE A 41 8.08 -12.48 5.21
CA ILE A 41 7.10 -11.43 5.50
C ILE A 41 7.48 -10.75 6.83
N ARG A 42 7.65 -9.44 6.79
CA ARG A 42 7.96 -8.61 7.97
C ARG A 42 6.72 -8.00 8.60
N ALA A 43 5.80 -7.52 7.79
CA ALA A 43 4.55 -6.91 8.25
C ALA A 43 3.51 -6.93 7.14
N THR A 44 2.26 -6.78 7.54
CA THR A 44 1.11 -6.60 6.63
C THR A 44 0.26 -5.44 7.10
N GLY A 45 -0.54 -4.88 6.20
CA GLY A 45 -1.50 -3.83 6.51
C GLY A 45 -2.62 -3.80 5.49
N TYR A 46 -3.76 -3.28 5.91
CA TYR A 46 -4.90 -2.95 5.04
C TYR A 46 -5.44 -1.59 5.44
N ASN A 47 -6.14 -0.92 4.54
CA ASN A 47 -6.69 0.40 4.84
C ASN A 47 -7.93 0.31 5.72
N GLY A 48 -8.03 1.22 6.68
CA GLY A 48 -9.14 1.24 7.61
C GLY A 48 -8.99 2.29 8.69
N LEU A 49 -9.98 2.38 9.57
CA LEU A 49 -9.90 3.23 10.74
C LEU A 49 -8.76 2.77 11.66
N PRO A 50 -8.10 3.70 12.38
CA PRO A 50 -7.13 3.33 13.40
C PRO A 50 -7.75 2.41 14.46
N ARG A 51 -6.90 1.61 15.11
CA ARG A 51 -7.33 0.73 16.21
C ARG A 51 -8.08 1.51 17.27
N GLU A 52 -9.12 0.92 17.84
CA GLU A 52 -9.97 1.49 18.88
C GLU A 52 -10.82 2.69 18.42
N VAL A 53 -10.69 3.14 17.17
CA VAL A 53 -11.57 4.16 16.61
C VAL A 53 -12.86 3.52 16.12
N SER A 54 -14.00 4.02 16.61
CA SER A 54 -15.32 3.45 16.29
C SER A 54 -15.66 3.57 14.80
N GLY A 55 -16.09 2.47 14.19
CA GLY A 55 -16.63 2.40 12.83
C GLY A 55 -18.16 2.58 12.74
N THR A 56 -18.84 2.92 13.84
CA THR A 56 -20.31 3.06 13.85
C THR A 56 -20.79 4.32 13.12
N ASP A 57 -19.95 5.33 12.99
CA ASP A 57 -20.26 6.55 12.23
C ASP A 57 -19.78 6.39 10.79
N GLU A 58 -20.70 6.06 9.90
CA GLU A 58 -20.41 5.85 8.47
C GLU A 58 -19.92 7.10 7.74
N THR A 59 -20.14 8.30 8.29
CA THR A 59 -19.65 9.56 7.69
C THR A 59 -18.12 9.60 7.65
N ARG A 60 -17.46 8.90 8.56
CA ARG A 60 -15.99 8.79 8.62
C ARG A 60 -15.38 8.06 7.44
N LEU A 61 -16.16 7.29 6.70
CA LEU A 61 -15.74 6.55 5.52
C LEU A 61 -16.19 7.23 4.21
N ASP A 62 -16.84 8.39 4.31
CA ASP A 62 -17.39 9.08 3.14
C ASP A 62 -16.30 9.76 2.30
N ARG A 63 -16.11 9.26 1.09
CA ARG A 63 -15.14 9.79 0.13
C ARG A 63 -15.60 11.11 -0.52
N PRO A 64 -16.86 11.26 -0.97
CA PRO A 64 -17.34 12.49 -1.58
C PRO A 64 -17.13 13.74 -0.73
N SER A 65 -17.44 13.71 0.55
CA SER A 65 -17.22 14.82 1.49
C SER A 65 -15.75 15.09 1.78
N GLY A 66 -14.89 14.09 1.61
CA GLY A 66 -13.49 14.14 2.00
C GLY A 66 -13.20 13.72 3.44
N GLU A 67 -14.22 13.44 4.26
CA GLU A 67 -14.05 12.99 5.65
C GLU A 67 -13.13 11.76 5.75
N LYS A 68 -13.32 10.79 4.88
CA LYS A 68 -12.50 9.59 4.79
C LYS A 68 -10.99 9.87 4.86
N PHE A 69 -10.51 10.95 4.25
CA PHE A 69 -9.08 11.27 4.21
C PHE A 69 -8.50 11.73 5.55
N PHE A 70 -9.37 12.06 6.52
CA PHE A 70 -8.97 12.38 7.89
C PHE A 70 -9.00 11.16 8.81
N TRP A 71 -9.88 10.19 8.55
CA TRP A 71 -10.18 9.09 9.45
C TRP A 71 -9.49 7.77 9.08
N VAL A 72 -9.33 7.50 7.79
CA VAL A 72 -8.84 6.20 7.28
C VAL A 72 -7.34 6.22 7.10
N GLU A 73 -6.66 5.26 7.74
CA GLU A 73 -5.23 5.03 7.50
C GLU A 73 -5.04 4.11 6.30
N HIS A 74 -4.00 4.36 5.51
CA HIS A 74 -3.69 3.59 4.32
C HIS A 74 -2.95 2.28 4.63
N ALA A 75 -3.11 1.29 3.76
CA ALA A 75 -2.54 -0.05 3.93
C ALA A 75 -1.02 -0.04 4.09
N GLU A 76 -0.32 0.77 3.30
CA GLU A 76 1.13 0.89 3.31
C GLU A 76 1.63 1.42 4.66
N ARG A 77 1.01 2.48 5.17
CA ARG A 77 1.36 3.04 6.47
C ARG A 77 0.96 2.11 7.61
N ASN A 78 -0.17 1.43 7.51
CA ASN A 78 -0.56 0.41 8.48
C ASN A 78 0.45 -0.75 8.55
N ALA A 79 0.99 -1.19 7.42
CA ALA A 79 2.06 -2.20 7.41
C ALA A 79 3.33 -1.68 8.11
N ILE A 80 3.72 -0.43 7.86
CA ILE A 80 4.86 0.22 8.53
C ILE A 80 4.62 0.36 10.04
N TYR A 81 3.42 0.79 10.45
CA TYR A 81 3.08 0.93 11.87
C TYR A 81 3.01 -0.43 12.58
N ASN A 82 2.54 -1.47 11.92
CA ASN A 82 2.53 -2.82 12.45
C ASN A 82 3.97 -3.32 12.70
N ALA A 83 4.88 -3.06 11.77
CA ALA A 83 6.31 -3.35 11.98
C ALA A 83 6.89 -2.56 13.15
N ALA A 84 6.61 -1.26 13.23
CA ALA A 84 7.07 -0.40 14.32
C ALA A 84 6.56 -0.89 15.69
N ARG A 85 5.29 -1.27 15.79
CA ARG A 85 4.70 -1.82 17.03
C ARG A 85 5.35 -3.14 17.45
N ALA A 86 5.75 -3.96 16.50
CA ALA A 86 6.40 -5.25 16.75
C ALA A 86 7.93 -5.14 16.91
N GLY A 87 8.51 -3.95 16.73
CA GLY A 87 9.97 -3.76 16.78
C GLY A 87 10.71 -4.41 15.61
N VAL A 88 10.05 -4.52 14.44
CA VAL A 88 10.62 -5.16 13.25
C VAL A 88 11.23 -4.10 12.33
N GLY A 89 12.52 -4.25 12.01
CA GLY A 89 13.22 -3.36 11.09
C GLY A 89 12.79 -3.55 9.64
N LEU A 90 12.68 -2.44 8.90
CA LEU A 90 12.23 -2.42 7.51
C LEU A 90 13.31 -1.99 6.52
N ALA A 91 14.50 -1.63 6.97
CA ALA A 91 15.58 -1.19 6.11
C ALA A 91 15.90 -2.25 5.04
N GLY A 92 15.93 -1.83 3.77
CA GLY A 92 16.21 -2.70 2.63
C GLY A 92 15.09 -3.65 2.21
N CYS A 93 13.92 -3.59 2.88
CA CYS A 93 12.76 -4.42 2.53
C CYS A 93 12.03 -3.90 1.29
N THR A 94 11.19 -4.76 0.73
CA THR A 94 10.29 -4.47 -0.39
C THR A 94 8.85 -4.37 0.11
N LEU A 95 8.16 -3.31 -0.27
CA LEU A 95 6.72 -3.16 -0.10
C LEU A 95 5.98 -3.67 -1.33
N TYR A 96 5.08 -4.60 -1.13
CA TYR A 96 4.06 -5.01 -2.11
C TYR A 96 2.74 -4.36 -1.73
N VAL A 97 2.04 -3.80 -2.70
CA VAL A 97 0.74 -3.16 -2.49
C VAL A 97 -0.10 -3.25 -3.76
N ASN A 98 -1.40 -3.48 -3.63
CA ASN A 98 -2.30 -3.62 -4.78
C ASN A 98 -2.86 -2.30 -5.32
N ARG A 99 -2.35 -1.17 -4.87
CA ARG A 99 -2.65 0.17 -5.38
C ARG A 99 -1.38 1.04 -5.39
N PHE A 100 -1.30 1.99 -6.32
CA PHE A 100 -0.19 2.95 -6.36
C PHE A 100 -0.18 3.81 -5.09
N PRO A 101 0.97 3.98 -4.40
CA PRO A 101 1.03 4.73 -3.15
C PRO A 101 0.84 6.23 -3.36
N CYS A 102 0.08 6.88 -2.48
CA CYS A 102 -0.09 8.33 -2.45
C CYS A 102 1.14 9.03 -1.85
N ALA A 103 1.17 10.38 -1.86
CA ALA A 103 2.29 11.16 -1.34
C ALA A 103 2.56 10.92 0.15
N ASP A 104 1.51 10.75 0.97
CA ASP A 104 1.67 10.44 2.39
C ASP A 104 2.36 9.08 2.60
N CYS A 105 1.93 8.07 1.83
CA CYS A 105 2.55 6.75 1.85
C CYS A 105 3.98 6.78 1.31
N ALA A 106 4.26 7.56 0.25
CA ALA A 106 5.62 7.71 -0.27
C ALA A 106 6.59 8.26 0.78
N ARG A 107 6.19 9.28 1.54
CA ARG A 107 7.00 9.79 2.66
C ARG A 107 7.28 8.71 3.71
N ALA A 108 6.27 7.95 4.10
CA ALA A 108 6.42 6.86 5.06
C ALA A 108 7.34 5.74 4.54
N ILE A 109 7.21 5.36 3.27
CA ILE A 109 8.06 4.37 2.59
C ILE A 109 9.53 4.80 2.64
N ILE A 110 9.81 6.05 2.27
CA ILE A 110 11.18 6.59 2.27
C ILE A 110 11.75 6.61 3.68
N GLN A 111 11.03 7.18 4.64
CA GLN A 111 11.51 7.39 6.00
C GLN A 111 11.66 6.09 6.80
N SER A 112 10.93 5.04 6.43
CA SER A 112 11.07 3.71 7.05
C SER A 112 12.24 2.88 6.52
N GLY A 113 12.96 3.36 5.49
CA GLY A 113 14.11 2.68 4.90
C GLY A 113 13.75 1.56 3.94
N LEU A 114 12.52 1.48 3.47
CA LEU A 114 12.13 0.59 2.39
C LEU A 114 12.92 0.94 1.12
N SER A 115 13.36 -0.06 0.38
CA SER A 115 14.22 0.13 -0.81
C SER A 115 13.50 -0.11 -2.13
N CYS A 116 12.38 -0.81 -2.09
CA CYS A 116 11.65 -1.18 -3.29
C CYS A 116 10.13 -1.15 -3.05
N VAL A 117 9.38 -0.78 -4.07
CA VAL A 117 7.92 -0.85 -4.12
C VAL A 117 7.49 -1.63 -5.35
N GLU A 118 6.65 -2.62 -5.15
CA GLU A 118 5.98 -3.41 -6.18
C GLU A 118 4.48 -3.09 -6.13
N CYS A 119 3.98 -2.38 -7.13
CA CYS A 119 2.60 -1.90 -7.18
C CYS A 119 2.08 -1.85 -8.62
N PRO A 120 0.75 -1.72 -8.83
CA PRO A 120 0.22 -1.41 -10.15
C PRO A 120 0.67 -0.02 -10.63
N PRO A 121 0.57 0.27 -11.94
CA PRO A 121 0.80 1.61 -12.46
C PRO A 121 -0.09 2.64 -11.79
N ARG A 122 0.36 3.89 -11.77
CA ARG A 122 -0.45 5.01 -11.36
C ARG A 122 -1.76 5.05 -12.16
N PRO A 123 -2.92 5.20 -11.51
CA PRO A 123 -4.18 5.33 -12.23
C PRO A 123 -4.15 6.59 -13.11
N SER A 124 -4.78 6.52 -14.29
CA SER A 124 -4.87 7.67 -15.20
C SER A 124 -5.70 8.81 -14.63
N HIS A 125 -6.66 8.49 -13.78
CA HIS A 125 -7.52 9.43 -13.08
C HIS A 125 -8.10 8.79 -11.82
N ASP A 126 -8.00 9.49 -10.70
CA ASP A 126 -8.61 9.15 -9.41
C ASP A 126 -9.57 10.25 -8.94
N GLY A 127 -9.32 11.47 -9.39
CA GLY A 127 -10.02 12.68 -8.99
C GLY A 127 -9.41 13.34 -7.76
N LYS A 128 -9.54 12.74 -6.59
CA LYS A 128 -9.09 13.32 -5.30
C LYS A 128 -7.59 13.20 -5.07
N LEU A 129 -6.96 12.13 -5.59
CA LEU A 129 -5.56 11.80 -5.32
C LEU A 129 -4.62 12.00 -6.51
N ASP A 130 -5.09 12.52 -7.65
CA ASP A 130 -4.27 12.64 -8.87
C ASP A 130 -2.97 13.38 -8.62
N HIS A 131 -3.02 14.57 -8.03
CA HIS A 131 -1.82 15.33 -7.68
C HIS A 131 -0.95 14.62 -6.64
N SER A 132 -1.56 13.96 -5.66
CA SER A 132 -0.84 13.19 -4.65
C SER A 132 -0.05 12.03 -5.26
N PHE A 133 -0.59 11.37 -6.27
CA PHE A 133 0.12 10.30 -6.99
C PHE A 133 1.27 10.83 -7.85
N GLU A 134 1.13 12.02 -8.46
CA GLU A 134 2.22 12.68 -9.20
C GLU A 134 3.39 13.01 -8.28
N VAL A 135 3.11 13.63 -7.15
CA VAL A 135 4.13 13.99 -6.13
C VAL A 135 4.78 12.72 -5.58
N SER A 136 4.01 11.66 -5.33
CA SER A 136 4.52 10.37 -4.87
C SER A 136 5.54 9.79 -5.84
N GLU A 137 5.21 9.76 -7.13
CA GLU A 137 6.08 9.20 -8.17
C GLU A 137 7.41 9.95 -8.25
N ILE A 138 7.38 11.29 -8.22
CA ILE A 138 8.57 12.13 -8.18
C ILE A 138 9.41 11.85 -6.93
N MET A 139 8.77 11.84 -5.78
CA MET A 139 9.42 11.68 -4.48
C MET A 139 10.13 10.32 -4.35
N LEU A 140 9.45 9.24 -4.73
CA LEU A 140 10.02 7.89 -4.69
C LEU A 140 11.21 7.76 -5.64
N LYS A 141 11.13 8.37 -6.83
CA LYS A 141 12.23 8.40 -7.80
C LYS A 141 13.43 9.18 -7.29
N GLU A 142 13.23 10.38 -6.75
CA GLU A 142 14.32 11.20 -6.20
C GLU A 142 15.00 10.54 -5.00
N ALA A 143 14.24 9.83 -4.16
CA ALA A 143 14.76 9.06 -3.04
C ALA A 143 15.48 7.75 -3.45
N GLY A 144 15.51 7.41 -4.74
CA GLY A 144 16.16 6.19 -5.22
C GLY A 144 15.39 4.91 -4.88
N ILE A 145 14.10 5.00 -4.55
CA ILE A 145 13.27 3.82 -4.32
C ILE A 145 13.03 3.11 -5.66
N LYS A 146 13.41 1.84 -5.72
CA LYS A 146 13.18 1.02 -6.91
C LYS A 146 11.69 0.72 -7.04
N MET A 147 11.06 1.23 -8.10
CA MET A 147 9.67 0.91 -8.41
C MET A 147 9.57 -0.16 -9.49
N THR A 148 8.78 -1.19 -9.22
CA THR A 148 8.43 -2.21 -10.21
C THR A 148 6.92 -2.20 -10.38
N LEU A 149 6.49 -1.84 -11.59
CA LEU A 149 5.07 -1.77 -11.91
C LEU A 149 4.56 -3.15 -12.34
N ALA A 150 3.67 -3.72 -11.55
CA ALA A 150 3.00 -4.97 -11.87
C ALA A 150 1.89 -4.73 -12.89
N LYS A 151 1.78 -5.60 -13.89
CA LYS A 151 0.57 -5.62 -14.73
C LYS A 151 -0.63 -5.96 -13.84
N PRO A 152 -1.81 -5.34 -14.07
CA PRO A 152 -3.02 -5.75 -13.38
C PRO A 152 -3.20 -7.26 -13.53
N THR A 153 -3.40 -7.96 -12.43
CA THR A 153 -3.83 -9.36 -12.49
C THR A 153 -5.17 -9.38 -13.19
N ALA A 154 -5.26 -10.13 -14.31
CA ALA A 154 -6.52 -10.36 -14.99
C ALA A 154 -7.44 -11.17 -14.06
N GLY A 155 -8.30 -10.49 -13.29
CA GLY A 155 -9.18 -11.13 -12.30
C GLY A 155 -9.79 -10.14 -11.32
N GLY A 156 -10.38 -9.07 -11.78
CA GLY A 156 -11.09 -8.10 -10.96
C GLY A 156 -12.04 -7.27 -11.79
N SER A 157 -12.90 -7.97 -12.55
CA SER A 157 -14.09 -7.35 -13.13
C SER A 157 -15.27 -7.64 -12.21
N SER A 158 -15.88 -6.59 -11.68
CA SER A 158 -17.24 -6.36 -11.22
C SER A 158 -17.24 -5.66 -9.88
#